data_26da084f70e70ccdee5171f14b0a5b5b
#
_entry.id   26da084f70e70ccdee5171f14b0a5b5b
#
_cell.length_a   1.000
_cell.length_b   1.000
_cell.length_c   1.000
_cell.angle_alpha   90.00
_cell.angle_beta   90.00
_cell.angle_gamma   90.00
#
_symmetry.space_group_name_H-M   'P 1'
#
loop_
_entity.id
_entity.type
_entity.pdbx_description
1 polymer ?
#
loop_
_entity_poly.entity_id
_entity_poly.type
_entity_poly.pdbx_seq_one_letter_code
_entity_poly.pdbx_strand_id
1 'polypeptide(L)'
;MWGLLKERRARIRGDTKFVSLYLPNNFINYRRILKFDQTWLIVILLFWFFCGFVSNNWLAEIFVCVTGIPILLKQYKYFKNLRHFFRYEYETDYKLLNFIQEADLDESTVIVYEENSSELLVRFLKSNNPTLINQLENLEKPLASVFGILPEKRIDTQSVDYLFTLVKLERLVVTATEKPEFTNNMNIDLGYGVVYNPVKSPHVLIGGGTGSGKSIFISFFLIELMKRHATTFICDPKNSDLGNLSHYLDDHVAVTPNNIARVTRLAVEEMKKRYSIMNDSMNFKYGSNFVDHGFNPLWLIFDEMGAFQASATDKEGKKIVDETMANIKQIILLGRQAGCFILVAAQQMRAETLNSDLRDNLGLRIALGANSPDGYRMIFNSHTPPTDSFPDVSVKGSGMIYVEGSGESQAKYWESPFIDTTKFDFIEELLKYKTADKYFSE
;
A
#
# COMPACT_ATOMS: atom_id res chain seq x y z
N MET A 1 -30.22 -23.45 -6.04
CA MET A 1 -29.56 -22.60 -7.09
C MET A 1 -30.12 -21.19 -7.17
N TRP A 2 -31.41 -20.95 -7.42
CA TRP A 2 -31.99 -19.60 -7.47
C TRP A 2 -31.93 -18.81 -6.14
N GLY A 3 -32.02 -19.46 -5.00
CA GLY A 3 -31.90 -18.85 -3.68
C GLY A 3 -30.48 -18.32 -3.41
N LEU A 4 -29.46 -19.11 -3.73
CA LEU A 4 -28.03 -18.74 -3.61
C LEU A 4 -27.67 -17.55 -4.53
N LEU A 5 -28.24 -17.51 -5.74
CA LEU A 5 -28.07 -16.42 -6.69
C LEU A 5 -28.65 -15.10 -6.17
N LYS A 6 -29.81 -15.17 -5.50
CA LYS A 6 -30.48 -14.00 -4.94
C LYS A 6 -29.74 -13.45 -3.72
N GLU A 7 -29.21 -14.32 -2.87
CA GLU A 7 -28.34 -13.95 -1.74
C GLU A 7 -27.04 -13.31 -2.19
N ARG A 8 -26.40 -13.84 -3.25
CA ARG A 8 -25.18 -13.27 -3.81
C ARG A 8 -25.40 -11.85 -4.36
N ARG A 9 -26.47 -11.63 -5.12
CA ARG A 9 -26.84 -10.28 -5.61
C ARG A 9 -27.08 -9.27 -4.51
N ALA A 10 -27.64 -9.70 -3.39
CA ALA A 10 -27.87 -8.83 -2.24
C ALA A 10 -26.58 -8.48 -1.50
N ARG A 11 -25.59 -9.38 -1.51
CA ARG A 11 -24.29 -9.20 -0.83
C ARG A 11 -23.32 -8.32 -1.66
N ILE A 12 -23.30 -8.45 -2.98
CA ILE A 12 -22.44 -7.63 -3.86
C ILE A 12 -22.89 -6.17 -3.91
N ARG A 13 -24.16 -5.87 -3.64
CA ARG A 13 -24.74 -4.51 -3.62
C ARG A 13 -24.54 -3.75 -2.32
N GLY A 14 -24.15 -4.41 -1.25
CA GLY A 14 -23.80 -3.75 0.00
C GLY A 14 -22.33 -4.04 0.30
N ASP A 15 -21.54 -3.12 0.81
CA ASP A 15 -20.11 -3.22 1.17
C ASP A 15 -19.72 -4.42 2.09
N THR A 16 -20.47 -5.50 2.05
CA THR A 16 -20.25 -6.70 2.82
C THR A 16 -19.33 -7.67 2.09
N LYS A 17 -18.27 -8.12 2.76
CA LYS A 17 -17.37 -9.16 2.29
C LYS A 17 -18.16 -10.42 1.91
N PHE A 18 -17.92 -10.91 0.71
CA PHE A 18 -18.49 -12.17 0.24
C PHE A 18 -17.46 -13.28 0.41
N VAL A 19 -17.86 -14.40 1.03
CA VAL A 19 -17.02 -15.61 1.20
C VAL A 19 -17.64 -16.74 0.42
N SER A 20 -16.88 -17.37 -0.46
CA SER A 20 -17.31 -18.57 -1.19
C SER A 20 -16.29 -19.68 -1.03
N LEU A 21 -16.76 -20.84 -0.57
CA LEU A 21 -15.96 -22.06 -0.58
C LEU A 21 -16.04 -22.69 -1.96
N TYR A 22 -14.88 -22.87 -2.59
CA TYR A 22 -14.77 -23.36 -3.93
C TYR A 22 -14.44 -24.85 -3.93
N LEU A 23 -15.38 -25.68 -4.43
CA LEU A 23 -15.19 -27.10 -4.61
C LEU A 23 -15.17 -27.41 -6.12
N PRO A 24 -14.09 -27.97 -6.66
CA PRO A 24 -13.95 -28.29 -8.10
C PRO A 24 -15.10 -29.15 -8.63
N ASN A 25 -15.66 -30.02 -7.81
CA ASN A 25 -16.78 -30.90 -8.17
C ASN A 25 -18.04 -30.14 -8.63
N ASN A 26 -18.28 -28.94 -8.13
CA ASN A 26 -19.43 -28.13 -8.56
C ASN A 26 -19.30 -27.63 -10.00
N PHE A 27 -18.08 -27.43 -10.46
CA PHE A 27 -17.83 -26.97 -11.82
C PHE A 27 -17.77 -28.10 -12.86
N ILE A 28 -17.27 -29.26 -12.48
CA ILE A 28 -17.36 -30.45 -13.31
C ILE A 28 -18.84 -30.72 -13.64
N ASN A 29 -19.72 -30.56 -12.65
CA ASN A 29 -21.17 -30.67 -12.85
C ASN A 29 -21.71 -29.54 -13.77
N TYR A 30 -21.26 -28.34 -13.64
CA TYR A 30 -21.63 -27.22 -14.51
C TYR A 30 -21.18 -27.43 -15.97
N ARG A 31 -19.94 -27.85 -16.20
CA ARG A 31 -19.46 -28.23 -17.56
C ARG A 31 -20.23 -29.40 -18.13
N ARG A 32 -20.57 -30.40 -17.31
CA ARG A 32 -21.42 -31.54 -17.75
C ARG A 32 -22.80 -31.08 -18.15
N ILE A 33 -23.42 -30.18 -17.40
CA ILE A 33 -24.73 -29.60 -17.72
C ILE A 33 -24.64 -28.83 -19.04
N LEU A 34 -23.64 -27.98 -19.26
CA LEU A 34 -23.46 -27.25 -20.52
C LEU A 34 -23.21 -28.16 -21.71
N LYS A 35 -22.42 -29.23 -21.55
CA LYS A 35 -22.21 -30.26 -22.59
C LYS A 35 -23.47 -31.03 -22.86
N PHE A 36 -24.21 -31.44 -21.83
CA PHE A 36 -25.48 -32.14 -21.94
C PHE A 36 -26.49 -31.29 -22.70
N ASP A 37 -26.63 -30.04 -22.39
CA ASP A 37 -27.52 -29.11 -23.08
C ASP A 37 -27.15 -28.93 -24.55
N GLN A 38 -25.86 -28.83 -24.89
CA GLN A 38 -25.40 -28.79 -26.26
C GLN A 38 -25.70 -30.06 -27.03
N THR A 39 -25.50 -31.22 -26.38
CA THR A 39 -25.79 -32.53 -26.98
C THR A 39 -27.30 -32.71 -27.17
N TRP A 40 -28.10 -32.30 -26.22
CA TRP A 40 -29.55 -32.35 -26.30
C TRP A 40 -30.11 -31.46 -27.40
N LEU A 41 -29.53 -30.29 -27.61
CA LEU A 41 -29.87 -29.40 -28.71
C LEU A 41 -29.62 -30.04 -30.08
N ILE A 42 -28.48 -30.74 -30.23
CA ILE A 42 -28.16 -31.51 -31.42
C ILE A 42 -29.17 -32.65 -31.62
N VAL A 43 -29.53 -33.38 -30.57
CA VAL A 43 -30.50 -34.45 -30.63
C VAL A 43 -31.89 -33.94 -31.05
N ILE A 44 -32.34 -32.81 -30.52
CA ILE A 44 -33.58 -32.17 -30.93
C ILE A 44 -33.55 -31.78 -32.38
N LEU A 45 -32.44 -31.17 -32.85
CA LEU A 45 -32.25 -30.84 -34.26
C LEU A 45 -32.32 -32.03 -35.20
N LEU A 46 -31.61 -33.13 -34.84
CA LEU A 46 -31.64 -34.37 -35.61
C LEU A 46 -33.01 -34.99 -35.62
N PHE A 47 -33.75 -34.98 -34.49
CA PHE A 47 -35.12 -35.48 -34.41
C PHE A 47 -36.06 -34.67 -35.31
N TRP A 48 -35.99 -33.32 -35.29
CA TRP A 48 -36.81 -32.49 -36.16
C TRP A 48 -36.49 -32.72 -37.64
N PHE A 49 -35.21 -32.85 -37.98
CA PHE A 49 -34.79 -33.16 -39.34
C PHE A 49 -35.29 -34.51 -39.79
N PHE A 50 -35.23 -35.52 -38.89
CA PHE A 50 -35.72 -36.86 -39.14
C PHE A 50 -37.23 -36.88 -39.33
N CYS A 51 -37.99 -36.15 -38.50
CA CYS A 51 -39.44 -36.04 -38.65
C CYS A 51 -39.85 -35.39 -39.97
N GLY A 52 -39.13 -34.37 -40.44
CA GLY A 52 -39.32 -33.74 -41.75
C GLY A 52 -39.05 -34.72 -42.90
N PHE A 53 -37.96 -35.47 -42.80
CA PHE A 53 -37.54 -36.42 -43.85
C PHE A 53 -38.47 -37.62 -43.97
N VAL A 54 -38.98 -38.17 -42.86
CA VAL A 54 -39.87 -39.35 -42.83
C VAL A 54 -41.29 -39.03 -43.29
N SER A 55 -41.74 -37.77 -43.17
CA SER A 55 -43.12 -37.40 -43.43
C SER A 55 -43.49 -37.47 -44.97
N ASN A 56 -42.52 -37.44 -45.86
CA ASN A 56 -42.69 -37.46 -47.31
C ASN A 56 -43.81 -36.50 -47.81
N ASN A 57 -44.05 -35.42 -47.03
CA ASN A 57 -45.07 -34.42 -47.26
C ASN A 57 -44.48 -33.02 -47.15
N TRP A 58 -44.46 -32.30 -48.26
CA TRP A 58 -43.85 -30.97 -48.32
C TRP A 58 -44.48 -29.96 -47.31
N LEU A 59 -45.76 -30.11 -46.95
CA LEU A 59 -46.41 -29.28 -45.96
C LEU A 59 -45.86 -29.54 -44.53
N ALA A 60 -45.54 -30.80 -44.23
CA ALA A 60 -44.92 -31.15 -42.96
C ALA A 60 -43.49 -30.62 -42.84
N GLU A 61 -42.73 -30.62 -43.96
CA GLU A 61 -41.37 -30.03 -43.98
C GLU A 61 -41.40 -28.51 -43.78
N ILE A 62 -42.36 -27.81 -44.40
CA ILE A 62 -42.53 -26.36 -44.18
C ILE A 62 -42.94 -26.11 -42.74
N PHE A 63 -43.86 -26.91 -42.16
CA PHE A 63 -44.28 -26.77 -40.76
C PHE A 63 -43.12 -26.98 -39.80
N VAL A 64 -42.27 -27.98 -40.05
CA VAL A 64 -41.06 -28.26 -39.26
C VAL A 64 -40.08 -27.09 -39.35
N CYS A 65 -39.82 -26.53 -40.54
CA CYS A 65 -38.95 -25.39 -40.70
C CYS A 65 -39.50 -24.12 -40.05
N VAL A 66 -40.77 -23.81 -40.25
CA VAL A 66 -41.41 -22.59 -39.74
C VAL A 66 -41.50 -22.59 -38.21
N THR A 67 -41.75 -23.74 -37.60
CA THR A 67 -41.83 -23.84 -36.11
C THR A 67 -40.50 -24.15 -35.45
N GLY A 68 -39.65 -24.94 -36.11
CA GLY A 68 -38.34 -25.37 -35.56
C GLY A 68 -37.31 -24.23 -35.49
N ILE A 69 -37.19 -23.42 -36.56
CA ILE A 69 -36.22 -22.32 -36.60
C ILE A 69 -36.45 -21.30 -35.48
N PRO A 70 -37.66 -20.78 -35.21
CA PRO A 70 -37.89 -19.89 -34.06
C PRO A 70 -37.56 -20.49 -32.71
N ILE A 71 -37.87 -21.78 -32.49
CA ILE A 71 -37.56 -22.48 -31.26
C ILE A 71 -36.05 -22.58 -31.06
N LEU A 72 -35.29 -22.92 -32.09
CA LEU A 72 -33.82 -22.97 -32.08
C LEU A 72 -33.18 -21.60 -31.81
N LEU A 73 -33.69 -20.58 -32.46
CA LEU A 73 -33.19 -19.21 -32.24
C LEU A 73 -33.46 -18.74 -30.80
N LYS A 74 -34.63 -19.08 -30.25
CA LYS A 74 -34.96 -18.78 -28.86
C LYS A 74 -34.09 -19.57 -27.88
N GLN A 75 -33.80 -20.83 -28.14
CA GLN A 75 -32.89 -21.64 -27.33
C GLN A 75 -31.46 -21.13 -27.44
N TYR A 76 -30.96 -20.80 -28.64
CA TYR A 76 -29.63 -20.20 -28.83
C TYR A 76 -29.47 -18.89 -28.05
N LYS A 77 -30.48 -18.00 -28.12
CA LYS A 77 -30.50 -16.77 -27.34
C LYS A 77 -30.51 -17.03 -25.84
N TYR A 78 -31.26 -18.01 -25.38
CA TYR A 78 -31.28 -18.43 -23.98
C TYR A 78 -29.90 -18.93 -23.52
N PHE A 79 -29.22 -19.80 -24.29
CA PHE A 79 -27.89 -20.29 -23.97
C PHE A 79 -26.83 -19.20 -24.03
N LYS A 80 -26.92 -18.29 -24.99
CA LYS A 80 -26.03 -17.12 -25.05
C LYS A 80 -26.18 -16.26 -23.79
N ASN A 81 -27.41 -15.99 -23.38
CA ASN A 81 -27.67 -15.24 -22.17
C ASN A 81 -27.26 -15.98 -20.90
N LEU A 82 -27.43 -17.32 -20.84
CA LEU A 82 -26.99 -18.16 -19.75
C LEU A 82 -25.46 -18.17 -19.63
N ARG A 83 -24.73 -18.31 -20.76
CA ARG A 83 -23.27 -18.20 -20.79
C ARG A 83 -22.79 -16.81 -20.34
N HIS A 84 -23.44 -15.76 -20.81
CA HIS A 84 -23.13 -14.39 -20.42
C HIS A 84 -23.37 -14.20 -18.93
N PHE A 85 -24.51 -14.68 -18.43
CA PHE A 85 -24.84 -14.64 -17.01
C PHE A 85 -23.79 -15.35 -16.14
N PHE A 86 -23.39 -16.56 -16.48
CA PHE A 86 -22.38 -17.30 -15.73
C PHE A 86 -20.99 -16.66 -15.84
N ARG A 87 -20.64 -16.07 -16.98
CA ARG A 87 -19.35 -15.44 -17.18
C ARG A 87 -19.20 -14.12 -16.40
N TYR A 88 -20.27 -13.37 -16.21
CA TYR A 88 -20.22 -12.06 -15.55
C TYR A 88 -20.69 -12.08 -14.10
N GLU A 89 -21.64 -12.92 -13.74
CA GLU A 89 -22.13 -13.02 -12.36
C GLU A 89 -21.26 -13.93 -11.49
N TYR A 90 -20.47 -14.82 -12.10
CA TYR A 90 -19.53 -15.74 -11.44
C TYR A 90 -18.12 -15.61 -12.02
N GLU A 91 -17.72 -14.40 -12.31
CA GLU A 91 -16.47 -14.17 -13.00
C GLU A 91 -15.28 -14.71 -12.22
N THR A 92 -15.21 -14.44 -10.92
CA THR A 92 -14.15 -14.89 -10.02
C THR A 92 -14.13 -16.41 -9.89
N ASP A 93 -15.30 -17.04 -9.69
CA ASP A 93 -15.42 -18.50 -9.67
C ASP A 93 -14.91 -19.12 -10.97
N TYR A 94 -15.32 -18.55 -12.11
CA TYR A 94 -14.93 -19.04 -13.42
C TYR A 94 -13.43 -18.91 -13.68
N LYS A 95 -12.85 -17.78 -13.29
CA LYS A 95 -11.40 -17.53 -13.41
C LYS A 95 -10.60 -18.51 -12.55
N LEU A 96 -10.97 -18.68 -11.28
CA LEU A 96 -10.26 -19.59 -10.37
C LEU A 96 -10.33 -21.04 -10.80
N LEU A 97 -11.43 -21.47 -11.40
CA LEU A 97 -11.60 -22.84 -11.88
C LEU A 97 -10.81 -23.15 -13.14
N ASN A 98 -10.84 -22.24 -14.10
CA ASN A 98 -9.99 -22.38 -15.26
C ASN A 98 -8.53 -22.40 -14.83
N PHE A 99 -8.17 -21.56 -13.85
CA PHE A 99 -6.84 -21.52 -13.29
C PHE A 99 -6.40 -22.88 -12.70
N ILE A 100 -7.22 -23.55 -11.88
CA ILE A 100 -6.89 -24.87 -11.32
C ILE A 100 -6.56 -25.86 -12.43
N GLN A 101 -7.30 -25.82 -13.54
CA GLN A 101 -7.10 -26.74 -14.67
C GLN A 101 -5.88 -26.38 -15.51
N GLU A 102 -5.62 -25.08 -15.70
CA GLU A 102 -4.47 -24.60 -16.49
C GLU A 102 -3.15 -24.72 -15.72
N ALA A 103 -3.19 -24.56 -14.41
CA ALA A 103 -2.04 -24.68 -13.52
C ALA A 103 -1.75 -26.13 -13.10
N ASP A 104 -2.51 -27.11 -13.61
CA ASP A 104 -2.38 -28.54 -13.31
C ASP A 104 -2.35 -28.83 -11.80
N LEU A 105 -3.17 -28.11 -11.06
CA LEU A 105 -3.33 -28.31 -9.62
C LEU A 105 -4.21 -29.52 -9.36
N ASP A 106 -3.95 -30.23 -8.26
CA ASP A 106 -4.73 -31.35 -7.82
C ASP A 106 -6.22 -30.99 -7.71
N GLU A 107 -7.12 -31.85 -8.22
CA GLU A 107 -8.57 -31.64 -8.19
C GLU A 107 -9.14 -31.55 -6.75
N SER A 108 -8.39 -32.00 -5.76
CA SER A 108 -8.73 -31.88 -4.34
C SER A 108 -8.40 -30.50 -3.76
N THR A 109 -7.77 -29.59 -4.52
CA THR A 109 -7.39 -28.26 -4.06
C THR A 109 -8.64 -27.47 -3.65
N VAL A 110 -8.65 -27.01 -2.41
CA VAL A 110 -9.75 -26.21 -1.87
C VAL A 110 -9.34 -24.74 -1.89
N ILE A 111 -10.15 -23.93 -2.56
CA ILE A 111 -10.00 -22.48 -2.62
C ILE A 111 -11.16 -21.83 -1.90
N VAL A 112 -10.82 -20.94 -0.99
CA VAL A 112 -11.77 -20.03 -0.34
C VAL A 112 -11.43 -18.62 -0.78
N TYR A 113 -12.41 -17.83 -1.19
CA TYR A 113 -12.14 -16.45 -1.52
C TYR A 113 -13.14 -15.49 -0.86
N GLU A 114 -12.65 -14.31 -0.55
CA GLU A 114 -13.44 -13.18 -0.09
C GLU A 114 -13.28 -12.06 -1.11
N GLU A 115 -14.39 -11.54 -1.61
CA GLU A 115 -14.40 -10.46 -2.60
C GLU A 115 -15.25 -9.30 -2.08
N ASN A 116 -14.71 -8.10 -2.14
CA ASN A 116 -15.43 -6.85 -1.91
C ASN A 116 -15.14 -5.87 -3.04
N SER A 117 -15.59 -4.62 -2.94
CA SER A 117 -15.38 -3.61 -3.98
C SER A 117 -13.91 -3.18 -4.16
N SER A 118 -13.07 -3.40 -3.17
CA SER A 118 -11.66 -2.93 -3.15
C SER A 118 -10.64 -4.05 -3.20
N GLU A 119 -11.00 -5.26 -2.76
CA GLU A 119 -10.05 -6.36 -2.56
C GLU A 119 -10.66 -7.70 -2.93
N LEU A 120 -9.81 -8.59 -3.43
CA LEU A 120 -10.10 -10.01 -3.60
C LEU A 120 -9.02 -10.80 -2.86
N LEU A 121 -9.40 -11.49 -1.81
CA LEU A 121 -8.54 -12.44 -1.09
C LEU A 121 -8.82 -13.85 -1.61
N VAL A 122 -7.81 -14.50 -2.17
CA VAL A 122 -7.88 -15.90 -2.61
C VAL A 122 -7.00 -16.74 -1.68
N ARG A 123 -7.60 -17.67 -0.96
CA ARG A 123 -6.94 -18.54 0.00
C ARG A 123 -6.93 -19.98 -0.49
N PHE A 124 -5.76 -20.55 -0.63
CA PHE A 124 -5.54 -21.96 -0.92
C PHE A 124 -5.26 -22.71 0.38
N LEU A 125 -6.08 -23.71 0.70
CA LEU A 125 -5.85 -24.53 1.89
C LEU A 125 -4.74 -25.54 1.63
N LYS A 126 -3.74 -25.62 2.51
CA LYS A 126 -2.65 -26.57 2.41
C LYS A 126 -3.17 -27.99 2.72
N SER A 127 -2.78 -28.95 1.93
CA SER A 127 -2.98 -30.37 2.15
C SER A 127 -1.71 -31.00 2.77
N ASN A 128 -1.78 -32.28 3.11
CA ASN A 128 -0.62 -33.03 3.60
C ASN A 128 0.37 -33.44 2.48
N ASN A 129 0.19 -32.92 1.26
CA ASN A 129 1.07 -33.22 0.12
C ASN A 129 2.14 -32.13 -0.04
N PRO A 130 3.43 -32.41 0.24
CA PRO A 130 4.50 -31.41 0.15
C PRO A 130 4.70 -30.81 -1.24
N THR A 131 4.48 -31.61 -2.30
CA THR A 131 4.62 -31.17 -3.69
C THR A 131 3.55 -30.11 -4.00
N LEU A 132 2.32 -30.36 -3.57
CA LEU A 132 1.22 -29.41 -3.75
C LEU A 132 1.47 -28.13 -2.93
N ILE A 133 1.99 -28.23 -1.71
CA ILE A 133 2.32 -27.04 -0.90
C ILE A 133 3.31 -26.15 -1.64
N ASN A 134 4.39 -26.72 -2.18
CA ASN A 134 5.37 -25.95 -2.95
C ASN A 134 4.77 -25.31 -4.21
N GLN A 135 3.85 -25.99 -4.90
CA GLN A 135 3.12 -25.41 -6.03
C GLN A 135 2.25 -24.23 -5.57
N LEU A 136 1.49 -24.41 -4.48
CA LEU A 136 0.62 -23.38 -3.94
C LEU A 136 1.37 -22.13 -3.49
N GLU A 137 2.63 -22.25 -3.07
CA GLU A 137 3.47 -21.13 -2.64
C GLU A 137 4.10 -20.33 -3.80
N ASN A 138 3.95 -20.78 -5.06
CA ASN A 138 4.56 -20.16 -6.24
C ASN A 138 3.51 -19.76 -7.31
N LEU A 139 2.32 -19.37 -6.87
CA LEU A 139 1.21 -19.03 -7.78
C LEU A 139 1.07 -17.51 -8.06
N GLU A 140 1.93 -16.64 -7.58
CA GLU A 140 1.81 -15.19 -7.76
C GLU A 140 1.71 -14.80 -9.23
N LYS A 141 2.70 -15.24 -10.03
CA LYS A 141 2.75 -14.91 -11.48
C LYS A 141 1.62 -15.56 -12.28
N PRO A 142 1.33 -16.86 -12.10
CA PRO A 142 0.17 -17.48 -12.72
C PRO A 142 -1.15 -16.79 -12.37
N LEU A 143 -1.40 -16.46 -11.10
CA LEU A 143 -2.62 -15.77 -10.67
C LEU A 143 -2.67 -14.32 -11.19
N ALA A 144 -1.53 -13.64 -11.27
CA ALA A 144 -1.45 -12.30 -11.88
C ALA A 144 -1.89 -12.33 -13.36
N SER A 145 -1.60 -13.38 -14.10
CA SER A 145 -2.06 -13.53 -15.50
C SER A 145 -3.58 -13.67 -15.61
N VAL A 146 -4.22 -14.25 -14.60
CA VAL A 146 -5.68 -14.45 -14.56
C VAL A 146 -6.44 -13.19 -14.19
N PHE A 147 -5.94 -12.44 -13.20
CA PHE A 147 -6.63 -11.26 -12.67
C PHE A 147 -6.10 -9.93 -13.22
N GLY A 148 -4.95 -9.95 -13.91
CA GLY A 148 -4.31 -8.73 -14.44
C GLY A 148 -3.63 -7.87 -13.37
N ILE A 149 -3.50 -8.37 -12.14
CA ILE A 149 -2.96 -7.67 -10.98
C ILE A 149 -2.04 -8.64 -10.24
N LEU A 150 -0.83 -8.20 -9.88
CA LEU A 150 0.07 -9.00 -9.05
C LEU A 150 -0.45 -9.03 -7.61
N PRO A 151 -0.71 -10.24 -7.03
CA PRO A 151 -1.20 -10.34 -5.67
C PRO A 151 -0.07 -10.19 -4.64
N GLU A 152 -0.43 -9.73 -3.45
CA GLU A 152 0.38 -9.88 -2.25
C GLU A 152 0.23 -11.29 -1.70
N LYS A 153 1.35 -11.99 -1.47
CA LYS A 153 1.36 -13.34 -0.92
C LYS A 153 1.57 -13.32 0.59
N ARG A 154 0.77 -14.11 1.30
CA ARG A 154 0.93 -14.39 2.74
C ARG A 154 0.90 -15.90 2.94
N ILE A 155 1.91 -16.42 3.63
CA ILE A 155 2.02 -17.86 3.92
C ILE A 155 1.69 -18.07 5.38
N ASP A 156 0.65 -18.86 5.64
CA ASP A 156 0.28 -19.30 6.98
C ASP A 156 0.54 -20.82 7.11
N THR A 157 0.44 -21.35 8.31
CA THR A 157 0.61 -22.77 8.61
C THR A 157 -0.36 -23.65 7.84
N GLN A 158 -1.61 -23.20 7.65
CA GLN A 158 -2.69 -23.99 7.05
C GLN A 158 -3.11 -23.48 5.66
N SER A 159 -2.64 -22.33 5.23
CA SER A 159 -3.04 -21.72 3.96
C SER A 159 -1.92 -20.94 3.28
N VAL A 160 -2.13 -20.69 1.99
CA VAL A 160 -1.42 -19.67 1.23
C VAL A 160 -2.46 -18.68 0.73
N ASP A 161 -2.31 -17.43 1.13
CA ASP A 161 -3.26 -16.37 0.83
C ASP A 161 -2.67 -15.44 -0.24
N TYR A 162 -3.47 -15.11 -1.25
CA TYR A 162 -3.17 -14.17 -2.31
C TYR A 162 -4.18 -13.03 -2.28
N LEU A 163 -3.72 -11.84 -1.92
CA LEU A 163 -4.54 -10.63 -1.81
C LEU A 163 -4.37 -9.77 -3.07
N PHE A 164 -5.45 -9.55 -3.80
CA PHE A 164 -5.52 -8.65 -4.95
C PHE A 164 -6.21 -7.35 -4.55
N THR A 165 -5.56 -6.23 -4.79
CA THR A 165 -6.18 -4.92 -4.63
C THR A 165 -6.88 -4.55 -5.95
N LEU A 166 -8.22 -4.60 -5.96
CA LEU A 166 -9.05 -4.38 -7.16
C LEU A 166 -9.23 -2.89 -7.49
N VAL A 167 -9.10 -2.03 -6.49
CA VAL A 167 -9.12 -0.59 -6.69
C VAL A 167 -7.79 -0.16 -7.30
N LYS A 168 -7.83 0.55 -8.41
CA LYS A 168 -6.64 1.20 -8.95
C LYS A 168 -6.12 2.17 -7.91
N LEU A 169 -5.02 1.81 -7.29
CA LEU A 169 -4.35 2.69 -6.34
C LEU A 169 -3.85 3.91 -7.12
N GLU A 170 -4.40 5.07 -6.79
CA GLU A 170 -4.06 6.30 -7.48
C GLU A 170 -3.07 7.13 -6.67
N ARG A 171 -2.22 7.83 -7.39
CA ARG A 171 -1.29 8.79 -6.82
C ARG A 171 -2.07 9.93 -6.17
N LEU A 172 -1.74 10.29 -4.94
CA LEU A 172 -2.34 11.45 -4.30
C LEU A 172 -1.91 12.72 -5.04
N VAL A 173 -2.89 13.51 -5.47
CA VAL A 173 -2.65 14.82 -6.08
C VAL A 173 -2.88 15.89 -5.02
N VAL A 174 -1.83 16.64 -4.72
CA VAL A 174 -1.86 17.71 -3.72
C VAL A 174 -2.27 19.02 -4.41
N THR A 175 -3.32 19.65 -3.89
CA THR A 175 -3.82 20.93 -4.35
C THR A 175 -3.71 21.97 -3.24
N ALA A 176 -3.53 23.25 -3.63
CA ALA A 176 -3.56 24.35 -2.68
C ALA A 176 -4.92 24.45 -2.00
N THR A 177 -4.92 24.75 -0.71
CA THR A 177 -6.16 24.96 0.06
C THR A 177 -6.55 26.42 0.09
N GLU A 178 -7.84 26.74 0.04
CA GLU A 178 -8.30 28.12 0.18
C GLU A 178 -8.10 28.64 1.61
N LYS A 179 -8.33 27.78 2.60
CA LYS A 179 -8.16 28.07 4.03
C LYS A 179 -7.38 26.95 4.72
N PRO A 180 -6.56 27.27 5.71
CA PRO A 180 -5.85 26.25 6.47
C PRO A 180 -6.84 25.38 7.26
N GLU A 181 -6.70 24.06 7.13
CA GLU A 181 -7.47 23.08 7.88
C GLU A 181 -6.53 22.34 8.82
N PHE A 182 -6.63 22.65 10.10
CA PHE A 182 -5.88 21.97 11.15
C PHE A 182 -6.61 20.70 11.61
N THR A 183 -5.86 19.70 12.02
CA THR A 183 -6.40 18.43 12.48
C THR A 183 -5.58 17.83 13.63
N ASN A 184 -6.27 17.19 14.57
CA ASN A 184 -5.62 16.39 15.61
C ASN A 184 -5.48 14.92 15.22
N ASN A 185 -5.94 14.53 14.01
CA ASN A 185 -5.78 13.18 13.50
C ASN A 185 -4.33 12.96 13.06
N MET A 186 -3.63 12.02 13.69
CA MET A 186 -2.23 11.69 13.37
C MET A 186 -2.06 10.85 12.09
N ASN A 187 -3.14 10.40 11.46
CA ASN A 187 -3.06 9.68 10.18
C ASN A 187 -2.71 10.64 9.04
N ILE A 188 -1.68 10.32 8.29
CA ILE A 188 -1.27 11.04 7.07
C ILE A 188 -1.52 10.12 5.88
N ASP A 189 -2.34 10.55 4.94
CA ASP A 189 -2.54 9.86 3.67
C ASP A 189 -1.34 10.15 2.76
N LEU A 190 -0.69 9.07 2.32
CA LEU A 190 0.47 9.14 1.42
C LEU A 190 0.11 8.75 -0.02
N GLY A 191 -1.17 8.52 -0.33
CA GLY A 191 -1.62 7.98 -1.60
C GLY A 191 -1.41 6.47 -1.73
N TYR A 192 -1.85 5.89 -2.83
CA TYR A 192 -1.73 4.43 -3.08
C TYR A 192 -2.32 3.56 -1.96
N GLY A 193 -3.32 4.04 -1.22
CA GLY A 193 -3.89 3.35 -0.07
C GLY A 193 -2.95 3.26 1.15
N VAL A 194 -1.85 4.00 1.14
CA VAL A 194 -0.89 4.02 2.25
C VAL A 194 -1.25 5.14 3.22
N VAL A 195 -1.57 4.77 4.45
CA VAL A 195 -1.80 5.70 5.54
C VAL A 195 -0.71 5.53 6.59
N TYR A 196 0.00 6.59 6.88
CA TYR A 196 1.06 6.64 7.88
C TYR A 196 0.56 7.26 9.18
N ASN A 197 0.91 6.65 10.32
CA ASN A 197 0.61 7.19 11.65
C ASN A 197 1.87 7.13 12.53
N PRO A 198 2.46 8.28 12.91
CA PRO A 198 3.70 8.32 13.69
C PRO A 198 3.56 7.76 15.12
N VAL A 199 2.35 7.73 15.67
CA VAL A 199 2.11 7.12 16.99
C VAL A 199 2.31 5.61 16.95
N LYS A 200 1.94 4.98 15.83
CA LYS A 200 2.07 3.53 15.60
C LYS A 200 3.45 3.18 15.06
N SER A 201 3.90 3.90 14.04
CA SER A 201 5.15 3.68 13.30
C SER A 201 6.02 4.93 13.41
N PRO A 202 6.82 5.07 14.47
CA PRO A 202 7.60 6.30 14.69
C PRO A 202 8.70 6.44 13.65
N HIS A 203 9.10 7.69 13.43
CA HIS A 203 10.25 8.06 12.61
C HIS A 203 10.14 7.67 11.13
N VAL A 204 10.91 8.35 10.29
CA VAL A 204 10.88 8.19 8.82
C VAL A 204 12.30 8.08 8.29
N LEU A 205 12.52 7.13 7.37
CA LEU A 205 13.74 6.97 6.60
C LEU A 205 13.46 7.14 5.12
N ILE A 206 14.19 8.04 4.46
CA ILE A 206 14.05 8.27 3.02
C ILE A 206 15.41 8.14 2.33
N GLY A 207 15.49 7.17 1.42
CA GLY A 207 16.62 7.06 0.50
C GLY A 207 16.23 7.40 -0.92
N GLY A 208 17.16 7.97 -1.68
CA GLY A 208 16.94 8.22 -3.11
C GLY A 208 17.92 9.21 -3.71
N GLY A 209 18.33 8.94 -4.94
CA GLY A 209 19.30 9.76 -5.68
C GLY A 209 18.80 11.18 -5.98
N THR A 210 19.67 11.99 -6.54
CA THR A 210 19.31 13.34 -7.00
C THR A 210 18.21 13.27 -8.07
N GLY A 211 17.20 14.12 -7.93
CA GLY A 211 16.08 14.18 -8.87
C GLY A 211 15.00 13.11 -8.66
N SER A 212 15.12 12.20 -7.68
CA SER A 212 14.15 11.15 -7.38
C SER A 212 12.80 11.67 -6.83
N GLY A 213 12.73 12.91 -6.36
CA GLY A 213 11.53 13.51 -5.78
C GLY A 213 11.56 13.65 -4.25
N LYS A 214 12.70 13.39 -3.59
CA LYS A 214 12.87 13.52 -2.14
C LYS A 214 12.39 14.86 -1.58
N SER A 215 12.92 15.99 -2.11
CA SER A 215 12.56 17.33 -1.63
C SER A 215 11.08 17.62 -1.79
N ILE A 216 10.45 17.15 -2.87
CA ILE A 216 8.99 17.30 -3.08
C ILE A 216 8.20 16.52 -2.02
N PHE A 217 8.62 15.29 -1.73
CA PHE A 217 7.98 14.50 -0.67
C PHE A 217 8.16 15.16 0.70
N ILE A 218 9.36 15.64 1.03
CA ILE A 218 9.63 16.32 2.31
C ILE A 218 8.79 17.59 2.41
N SER A 219 8.62 18.36 1.32
CA SER A 219 7.75 19.54 1.28
C SER A 219 6.29 19.20 1.56
N PHE A 220 5.76 18.16 0.92
CA PHE A 220 4.42 17.64 1.21
C PHE A 220 4.31 17.24 2.68
N PHE A 221 5.26 16.45 3.16
CA PHE A 221 5.25 15.92 4.51
C PHE A 221 5.31 17.03 5.56
N LEU A 222 6.12 18.08 5.31
CA LEU A 222 6.22 19.25 6.18
C LEU A 222 4.86 19.95 6.33
N ILE A 223 4.12 20.17 5.24
CA ILE A 223 2.78 20.75 5.29
C ILE A 223 1.85 19.84 6.12
N GLU A 224 1.88 18.52 5.88
CA GLU A 224 1.06 17.56 6.62
C GLU A 224 1.38 17.52 8.12
N LEU A 225 2.64 17.75 8.50
CA LEU A 225 3.04 17.89 9.90
C LEU A 225 2.49 19.18 10.51
N MET A 226 2.63 20.30 9.82
CA MET A 226 2.15 21.60 10.30
C MET A 226 0.62 21.66 10.41
N LYS A 227 -0.12 20.98 9.54
CA LYS A 227 -1.58 20.76 9.68
C LYS A 227 -1.94 20.09 11.02
N ARG A 228 -1.03 19.29 11.59
CA ARG A 228 -1.18 18.61 12.88
C ARG A 228 -0.55 19.32 14.04
N HIS A 229 -0.38 20.63 13.92
CA HIS A 229 0.25 21.49 14.93
C HIS A 229 1.67 21.06 15.32
N ALA A 230 2.37 20.34 14.44
CA ALA A 230 3.72 19.87 14.76
C ALA A 230 4.71 21.03 14.84
N THR A 231 5.54 21.04 15.87
CA THR A 231 6.78 21.83 15.88
C THR A 231 7.81 21.14 15.02
N THR A 232 8.35 21.83 14.01
CA THR A 232 9.30 21.25 13.05
C THR A 232 10.64 21.95 13.10
N PHE A 233 11.73 21.19 13.24
CA PHE A 233 13.09 21.63 13.05
C PHE A 233 13.66 21.01 11.79
N ILE A 234 14.31 21.81 10.95
CA ILE A 234 14.90 21.40 9.68
C ILE A 234 16.42 21.54 9.76
N CYS A 235 17.13 20.44 9.50
CA CYS A 235 18.58 20.38 9.40
C CYS A 235 18.96 20.12 7.95
N ASP A 236 19.52 21.12 7.27
CA ASP A 236 20.03 21.02 5.90
C ASP A 236 21.49 21.45 5.82
N PRO A 237 22.43 20.51 6.01
CA PRO A 237 23.85 20.80 5.99
C PRO A 237 24.39 21.22 4.61
N LYS A 238 23.61 20.98 3.54
CA LYS A 238 23.97 21.44 2.17
C LYS A 238 23.48 22.84 1.87
N ASN A 239 22.63 23.40 2.73
CA ASN A 239 21.99 24.70 2.52
C ASN A 239 21.32 24.79 1.14
N SER A 240 20.52 23.78 0.82
CA SER A 240 19.79 23.65 -0.43
C SER A 240 18.33 24.19 -0.30
N ASP A 241 17.37 23.60 -0.98
CA ASP A 241 15.97 24.06 -0.98
C ASP A 241 15.37 24.15 0.42
N LEU A 242 15.67 23.18 1.30
CA LEU A 242 15.15 23.18 2.67
C LEU A 242 15.86 24.19 3.57
N GLY A 243 17.15 24.45 3.34
CA GLY A 243 17.92 25.48 4.05
C GLY A 243 17.39 26.89 3.79
N ASN A 244 16.91 27.16 2.58
CA ASN A 244 16.31 28.44 2.20
C ASN A 244 14.97 28.71 2.91
N LEU A 245 14.34 27.72 3.52
CA LEU A 245 13.15 27.92 4.37
C LEU A 245 13.47 28.74 5.63
N SER A 246 14.73 28.97 5.98
CA SER A 246 15.17 29.91 7.03
C SER A 246 14.60 31.31 6.85
N HIS A 247 14.34 31.76 5.61
CA HIS A 247 13.68 33.04 5.34
C HIS A 247 12.23 33.12 5.83
N TYR A 248 11.59 31.97 6.09
CA TYR A 248 10.16 31.85 6.45
C TYR A 248 9.94 31.23 7.81
N LEU A 249 10.86 30.34 8.23
CA LEU A 249 10.74 29.57 9.47
C LEU A 249 11.84 29.92 10.50
N ASP A 250 12.60 30.96 10.24
CA ASP A 250 13.59 31.54 11.17
C ASP A 250 14.51 30.47 11.83
N ASP A 251 14.61 30.50 13.15
CA ASP A 251 15.45 29.62 13.97
C ASP A 251 15.11 28.13 13.92
N HIS A 252 14.02 27.76 13.26
CA HIS A 252 13.65 26.35 13.04
C HIS A 252 14.51 25.68 11.96
N VAL A 253 15.21 26.45 11.13
CA VAL A 253 16.06 25.92 10.06
C VAL A 253 17.51 26.08 10.42
N ALA A 254 18.25 25.00 10.47
CA ALA A 254 19.64 24.90 10.83
C ALA A 254 20.47 24.39 9.64
N VAL A 255 21.43 25.22 9.17
CA VAL A 255 22.30 24.89 8.03
C VAL A 255 23.78 24.75 8.42
N THR A 256 24.18 25.32 9.54
CA THR A 256 25.56 25.20 10.04
C THR A 256 25.67 24.07 11.07
N PRO A 257 26.84 23.42 11.22
CA PRO A 257 27.02 22.35 12.19
C PRO A 257 26.61 22.74 13.63
N ASN A 258 26.96 23.96 14.07
CA ASN A 258 26.60 24.46 15.40
C ASN A 258 25.09 24.65 15.56
N ASN A 259 24.38 25.17 14.55
CA ASN A 259 22.94 25.33 14.61
C ASN A 259 22.22 24.00 14.55
N ILE A 260 22.74 23.03 13.77
CA ILE A 260 22.23 21.65 13.73
C ILE A 260 22.36 20.99 15.12
N ALA A 261 23.53 21.13 15.76
CA ALA A 261 23.72 20.64 17.13
C ALA A 261 22.76 21.32 18.12
N ARG A 262 22.53 22.64 17.98
CA ARG A 262 21.59 23.41 18.80
C ARG A 262 20.17 22.85 18.68
N VAL A 263 19.62 22.70 17.46
CA VAL A 263 18.21 22.26 17.29
C VAL A 263 18.02 20.80 17.72
N THR A 264 19.02 19.92 17.53
CA THR A 264 18.95 18.54 18.03
C THR A 264 18.99 18.49 19.56
N ARG A 265 19.73 19.37 20.22
CA ARG A 265 19.74 19.49 21.68
C ARG A 265 18.40 19.98 22.19
N LEU A 266 17.81 21.03 21.59
CA LEU A 266 16.48 21.53 21.94
C LEU A 266 15.41 20.42 21.81
N ALA A 267 15.45 19.59 20.76
CA ALA A 267 14.51 18.49 20.61
C ALA A 267 14.66 17.43 21.71
N VAL A 268 15.89 17.13 22.15
CA VAL A 268 16.13 16.20 23.28
C VAL A 268 15.70 16.81 24.62
N GLU A 269 15.94 18.10 24.83
CA GLU A 269 15.52 18.81 26.05
C GLU A 269 14.00 18.82 26.18
N GLU A 270 13.28 19.13 25.10
CA GLU A 270 11.83 19.06 25.06
C GLU A 270 11.32 17.62 25.32
N MET A 271 11.91 16.62 24.69
CA MET A 271 11.59 15.21 24.94
C MET A 271 11.71 14.87 26.44
N LYS A 272 12.82 15.28 27.10
CA LYS A 272 13.04 15.05 28.54
C LYS A 272 12.03 15.80 29.41
N LYS A 273 11.72 17.05 29.06
CA LYS A 273 10.69 17.84 29.73
C LYS A 273 9.33 17.14 29.68
N ARG A 274 8.92 16.64 28.51
CA ARG A 274 7.66 15.90 28.35
C ARG A 274 7.65 14.64 29.22
N TYR A 275 8.73 13.87 29.21
CA TYR A 275 8.83 12.72 30.12
C TYR A 275 8.73 13.09 31.57
N SER A 276 9.32 14.20 32.01
CA SER A 276 9.19 14.69 33.38
C SER A 276 7.73 15.00 33.75
N ILE A 277 7.00 15.63 32.82
CA ILE A 277 5.57 15.95 33.02
C ILE A 277 4.71 14.68 33.02
N MET A 278 4.93 13.77 32.05
CA MET A 278 4.15 12.54 31.90
C MET A 278 4.37 11.55 33.06
N ASN A 279 5.56 11.54 33.65
CA ASN A 279 5.93 10.65 34.75
C ASN A 279 5.68 11.26 36.14
N ASP A 280 5.26 12.51 36.20
CA ASP A 280 4.84 13.13 37.46
C ASP A 280 3.63 12.39 38.04
N SER A 281 3.61 12.19 39.38
CA SER A 281 2.55 11.39 40.04
C SER A 281 1.14 11.89 39.79
N MET A 282 0.97 13.19 39.55
CA MET A 282 -0.33 13.82 39.26
C MET A 282 -0.79 13.58 37.80
N ASN A 283 0.13 13.42 36.89
CA ASN A 283 -0.12 13.33 35.44
C ASN A 283 0.03 11.92 34.89
N PHE A 284 0.63 11.01 35.66
CA PHE A 284 0.95 9.66 35.17
C PHE A 284 -0.30 8.87 34.78
N LYS A 285 -0.27 8.33 33.57
CA LYS A 285 -1.28 7.42 33.03
C LYS A 285 -0.57 6.22 32.41
N TYR A 286 -0.82 5.03 32.94
CA TYR A 286 -0.20 3.81 32.44
C TYR A 286 -0.58 3.55 30.95
N GLY A 287 0.42 3.32 30.10
CA GLY A 287 0.22 3.07 28.67
C GLY A 287 -0.11 4.30 27.83
N SER A 288 -0.11 5.52 28.40
CA SER A 288 -0.35 6.77 27.69
C SER A 288 0.86 7.19 26.84
N ASN A 289 0.60 8.04 25.87
CA ASN A 289 1.58 8.70 25.03
C ASN A 289 1.32 10.22 24.98
N PHE A 290 2.13 10.93 24.21
CA PHE A 290 2.05 12.39 24.10
C PHE A 290 0.66 12.94 23.73
N VAL A 291 -0.13 12.20 22.92
CA VAL A 291 -1.50 12.59 22.53
C VAL A 291 -2.42 12.60 23.75
N ASP A 292 -2.30 11.60 24.62
CA ASP A 292 -3.11 11.47 25.84
C ASP A 292 -2.83 12.57 26.87
N HIS A 293 -1.66 13.22 26.73
CA HIS A 293 -1.22 14.36 27.56
C HIS A 293 -1.40 15.70 26.87
N GLY A 294 -1.98 15.73 25.67
CA GLY A 294 -2.26 16.96 24.92
C GLY A 294 -1.03 17.64 24.31
N PHE A 295 0.08 16.93 24.16
CA PHE A 295 1.26 17.49 23.51
C PHE A 295 1.14 17.41 22.00
N ASN A 296 1.55 18.47 21.31
CA ASN A 296 1.72 18.47 19.86
C ASN A 296 2.98 17.70 19.45
N PRO A 297 3.01 17.04 18.28
CA PRO A 297 4.21 16.35 17.83
C PRO A 297 5.37 17.31 17.57
N LEU A 298 6.60 16.88 17.85
CA LEU A 298 7.83 17.56 17.48
C LEU A 298 8.56 16.72 16.45
N TRP A 299 8.97 17.35 15.37
CA TRP A 299 9.68 16.70 14.28
C TRP A 299 11.03 17.34 13.99
N LEU A 300 12.06 16.51 13.95
CA LEU A 300 13.38 16.85 13.42
C LEU A 300 13.50 16.31 11.99
N ILE A 301 13.56 17.17 10.99
CA ILE A 301 13.73 16.80 9.58
C ILE A 301 15.20 16.98 9.25
N PHE A 302 15.91 15.88 8.98
CA PHE A 302 17.34 15.90 8.69
C PHE A 302 17.57 15.52 7.23
N ASP A 303 17.84 16.50 6.39
CA ASP A 303 18.20 16.27 4.99
C ASP A 303 19.71 16.03 4.85
N GLU A 304 20.05 14.94 4.17
CA GLU A 304 21.43 14.53 3.84
C GLU A 304 22.37 14.40 5.06
N MET A 305 22.03 13.51 5.96
CA MET A 305 22.83 13.21 7.16
C MET A 305 24.29 12.85 6.83
N GLY A 306 24.56 12.18 5.69
CA GLY A 306 25.92 11.85 5.27
C GLY A 306 26.79 13.08 5.00
N ALA A 307 26.21 14.17 4.45
CA ALA A 307 26.93 15.41 4.24
C ALA A 307 27.31 16.08 5.56
N PHE A 308 26.43 16.05 6.55
CA PHE A 308 26.71 16.55 7.88
C PHE A 308 27.88 15.79 8.56
N GLN A 309 27.85 14.48 8.51
CA GLN A 309 28.93 13.65 9.08
C GLN A 309 30.28 13.91 8.39
N ALA A 310 30.26 14.11 7.07
CA ALA A 310 31.46 14.44 6.30
C ALA A 310 32.02 15.85 6.56
N SER A 311 31.24 16.74 7.18
CA SER A 311 31.72 18.11 7.54
C SER A 311 32.70 18.14 8.72
N ALA A 312 32.85 17.03 9.44
CA ALA A 312 33.75 16.89 10.59
C ALA A 312 35.22 16.76 10.16
N THR A 313 35.83 17.87 9.73
CA THR A 313 37.22 17.87 9.22
C THR A 313 38.28 18.04 10.31
N ASP A 314 37.92 18.60 11.47
CA ASP A 314 38.82 18.87 12.59
C ASP A 314 38.29 18.27 13.91
N LYS A 315 39.02 18.46 14.99
CA LYS A 315 38.67 17.89 16.31
C LYS A 315 37.40 18.49 16.90
N GLU A 316 37.13 19.76 16.62
CA GLU A 316 35.95 20.48 17.11
C GLU A 316 34.72 20.03 16.32
N GLY A 317 34.79 20.00 14.99
CA GLY A 317 33.76 19.50 14.13
C GLY A 317 33.34 18.04 14.46
N LYS A 318 34.31 17.17 14.81
CA LYS A 318 34.04 15.81 15.29
C LYS A 318 33.21 15.80 16.56
N LYS A 319 33.53 16.66 17.53
CA LYS A 319 32.72 16.74 18.78
C LYS A 319 31.29 17.18 18.50
N ILE A 320 31.08 18.16 17.59
CA ILE A 320 29.76 18.66 17.20
C ILE A 320 28.97 17.53 16.52
N VAL A 321 29.60 16.78 15.62
CA VAL A 321 28.95 15.65 14.94
C VAL A 321 28.61 14.55 15.93
N ASP A 322 29.53 14.17 16.83
CA ASP A 322 29.31 13.13 17.84
C ASP A 322 28.17 13.51 18.81
N GLU A 323 28.12 14.76 19.27
CA GLU A 323 27.02 15.28 20.09
C GLU A 323 25.67 15.19 19.34
N THR A 324 25.65 15.65 18.09
CA THR A 324 24.44 15.64 17.26
C THR A 324 23.94 14.22 17.04
N MET A 325 24.84 13.27 16.70
CA MET A 325 24.49 11.87 16.50
C MET A 325 24.01 11.21 17.79
N ALA A 326 24.57 11.58 18.96
CA ALA A 326 24.09 11.10 20.27
C ALA A 326 22.67 11.62 20.56
N ASN A 327 22.37 12.87 20.22
CA ASN A 327 21.01 13.44 20.35
C ASN A 327 20.01 12.74 19.42
N ILE A 328 20.37 12.54 18.15
CA ILE A 328 19.55 11.80 17.18
C ILE A 328 19.26 10.39 17.68
N LYS A 329 20.26 9.68 18.20
CA LYS A 329 20.10 8.35 18.78
C LYS A 329 19.09 8.35 19.93
N GLN A 330 19.13 9.35 20.83
CA GLN A 330 18.15 9.46 21.90
C GLN A 330 16.72 9.67 21.37
N ILE A 331 16.54 10.54 20.36
CA ILE A 331 15.23 10.77 19.73
C ILE A 331 14.70 9.49 19.10
N ILE A 332 15.51 8.76 18.34
CA ILE A 332 15.09 7.50 17.68
C ILE A 332 14.68 6.45 18.73
N LEU A 333 15.43 6.29 19.81
CA LEU A 333 15.18 5.23 20.79
C LEU A 333 14.08 5.58 21.81
N LEU A 334 13.89 6.86 22.13
CA LEU A 334 13.03 7.29 23.21
C LEU A 334 11.90 8.24 22.78
N GLY A 335 11.95 8.80 21.58
CA GLY A 335 11.06 9.89 21.16
C GLY A 335 9.61 9.50 20.99
N ARG A 336 9.30 8.25 20.64
CA ARG A 336 7.94 7.79 20.29
C ARG A 336 6.89 8.16 21.31
N GLN A 337 7.09 7.82 22.56
CA GLN A 337 6.11 8.05 23.62
C GLN A 337 5.94 9.54 23.94
N ALA A 338 7.04 10.30 23.88
CA ALA A 338 7.04 11.75 24.08
C ALA A 338 6.58 12.57 22.88
N GLY A 339 6.28 11.93 21.73
CA GLY A 339 5.88 12.60 20.50
C GLY A 339 7.01 13.40 19.82
N CYS A 340 8.27 12.98 20.01
CA CYS A 340 9.45 13.55 19.38
C CYS A 340 9.97 12.62 18.30
N PHE A 341 9.79 13.02 17.05
CA PHE A 341 10.06 12.20 15.89
C PHE A 341 11.20 12.74 15.04
N ILE A 342 11.77 11.87 14.20
CA ILE A 342 12.78 12.27 13.22
C ILE A 342 12.43 11.72 11.83
N LEU A 343 12.68 12.53 10.82
CA LEU A 343 12.79 12.13 9.42
C LEU A 343 14.25 12.24 9.03
N VAL A 344 14.85 11.14 8.60
CA VAL A 344 16.21 11.07 8.09
C VAL A 344 16.17 10.86 6.59
N ALA A 345 16.75 11.78 5.82
CA ALA A 345 16.89 11.64 4.39
C ALA A 345 18.37 11.50 3.99
N ALA A 346 18.64 10.70 2.96
CA ALA A 346 19.98 10.54 2.39
C ALA A 346 19.89 10.22 0.90
N GLN A 347 20.88 10.64 0.12
CA GLN A 347 20.99 10.25 -1.29
C GLN A 347 21.36 8.78 -1.43
N GLN A 348 22.25 8.31 -0.57
CA GLN A 348 22.59 6.91 -0.41
C GLN A 348 22.65 6.59 1.07
N MET A 349 21.84 5.62 1.49
CA MET A 349 21.92 5.14 2.86
C MET A 349 23.11 4.18 3.00
N ARG A 350 23.97 4.47 3.97
CA ARG A 350 25.14 3.65 4.31
C ARG A 350 25.11 3.27 5.78
N ALA A 351 25.80 2.18 6.13
CA ALA A 351 25.89 1.71 7.50
C ALA A 351 26.58 2.74 8.43
N GLU A 352 27.53 3.51 7.89
CA GLU A 352 28.22 4.57 8.62
C GLU A 352 27.31 5.76 8.92
N THR A 353 26.32 6.02 8.03
CA THR A 353 25.37 7.12 8.22
C THR A 353 24.42 6.84 9.37
N LEU A 354 23.85 5.63 9.40
CA LEU A 354 22.96 5.17 10.45
C LEU A 354 23.10 3.66 10.57
N ASN A 355 23.48 3.16 11.74
CA ASN A 355 23.62 1.72 11.95
C ASN A 355 22.28 0.98 11.86
N SER A 356 22.33 -0.37 11.72
CA SER A 356 21.13 -1.21 11.56
C SER A 356 20.15 -1.04 12.72
N ASP A 357 20.65 -1.02 13.96
CA ASP A 357 19.81 -0.97 15.15
C ASP A 357 18.96 0.31 15.23
N LEU A 358 19.51 1.44 14.78
CA LEU A 358 18.76 2.69 14.71
C LEU A 358 17.79 2.70 13.52
N ARG A 359 18.20 2.15 12.36
CA ARG A 359 17.33 2.06 11.18
C ARG A 359 16.10 1.19 11.46
N ASP A 360 16.23 0.15 12.27
CA ASP A 360 15.11 -0.74 12.62
C ASP A 360 14.03 -0.05 13.46
N ASN A 361 14.36 1.08 14.08
CA ASN A 361 13.39 1.92 14.79
C ASN A 361 12.71 2.97 13.90
N LEU A 362 13.03 3.04 12.60
CA LEU A 362 12.39 3.97 11.65
C LEU A 362 11.23 3.24 10.96
N GLY A 363 10.01 3.50 11.42
CA GLY A 363 8.82 2.73 11.06
C GLY A 363 8.27 3.02 9.66
N LEU A 364 8.46 4.23 9.12
CA LEU A 364 8.17 4.53 7.71
C LEU A 364 9.48 4.55 6.93
N ARG A 365 9.59 3.70 5.91
CA ARG A 365 10.77 3.59 5.06
C ARG A 365 10.40 3.79 3.62
N ILE A 366 11.11 4.68 2.93
CA ILE A 366 10.84 5.06 1.54
C ILE A 366 12.14 5.03 0.75
N ALA A 367 12.12 4.37 -0.41
CA ALA A 367 13.18 4.42 -1.39
C ALA A 367 12.63 5.04 -2.69
N LEU A 368 13.04 6.26 -3.03
CA LEU A 368 12.59 6.96 -4.22
C LEU A 368 13.54 6.75 -5.39
N GLY A 369 12.98 6.58 -6.58
CA GLY A 369 13.71 6.37 -7.83
C GLY A 369 14.47 5.04 -7.88
N ALA A 370 15.43 4.95 -8.79
CA ALA A 370 16.28 3.78 -8.91
C ALA A 370 17.25 3.67 -7.73
N ASN A 371 17.26 2.52 -7.09
CA ASN A 371 18.21 2.16 -6.06
C ASN A 371 18.91 0.85 -6.43
N SER A 372 20.16 0.68 -6.02
CA SER A 372 20.83 -0.62 -6.13
C SER A 372 20.20 -1.64 -5.17
N PRO A 373 20.37 -2.95 -5.39
CA PRO A 373 19.92 -3.98 -4.45
C PRO A 373 20.44 -3.75 -3.02
N ASP A 374 21.68 -3.29 -2.88
CA ASP A 374 22.25 -2.94 -1.59
C ASP A 374 21.61 -1.67 -1.01
N GLY A 375 21.27 -0.69 -1.84
CA GLY A 375 20.51 0.49 -1.44
C GLY A 375 19.15 0.13 -0.86
N TYR A 376 18.40 -0.74 -1.53
CA TYR A 376 17.14 -1.26 -1.00
C TYR A 376 17.33 -2.02 0.32
N ARG A 377 18.35 -2.87 0.40
CA ARG A 377 18.66 -3.59 1.64
C ARG A 377 19.03 -2.64 2.80
N MET A 378 19.74 -1.56 2.52
CA MET A 378 20.08 -0.56 3.53
C MET A 378 18.87 0.24 4.02
N ILE A 379 17.84 0.42 3.20
CA ILE A 379 16.62 1.14 3.57
C ILE A 379 15.62 0.19 4.25
N PHE A 380 15.36 -0.98 3.66
CA PHE A 380 14.25 -1.86 4.07
C PHE A 380 14.67 -3.01 4.98
N ASN A 381 15.97 -3.34 5.05
CA ASN A 381 16.51 -4.47 5.84
C ASN A 381 15.78 -5.80 5.50
N SER A 382 15.12 -6.44 6.46
CA SER A 382 14.33 -7.67 6.29
C SER A 382 13.11 -7.49 5.38
N HIS A 383 12.65 -6.25 5.15
CA HIS A 383 11.48 -5.92 4.33
C HIS A 383 11.85 -5.50 2.90
N THR A 384 13.06 -5.90 2.43
CA THR A 384 13.52 -5.60 1.08
C THR A 384 12.56 -6.18 0.04
N PRO A 385 12.12 -5.40 -0.97
CA PRO A 385 11.23 -5.89 -2.01
C PRO A 385 11.91 -6.93 -2.89
N PRO A 386 11.14 -7.83 -3.54
CA PRO A 386 11.68 -8.75 -4.55
C PRO A 386 12.40 -7.99 -5.67
N THR A 387 13.43 -8.58 -6.24
CA THR A 387 14.27 -7.93 -7.27
C THR A 387 13.54 -7.64 -8.58
N ASP A 388 12.42 -8.31 -8.83
CA ASP A 388 11.55 -8.13 -10.00
C ASP A 388 10.42 -7.09 -9.79
N SER A 389 10.34 -6.50 -8.59
CA SER A 389 9.33 -5.50 -8.20
C SER A 389 9.87 -4.06 -8.24
N PHE A 390 10.94 -3.80 -8.99
CA PHE A 390 11.55 -2.46 -9.01
C PHE A 390 10.63 -1.41 -9.63
N PRO A 391 10.66 -0.17 -9.12
CA PRO A 391 9.80 0.89 -9.57
C PRO A 391 10.07 1.27 -11.03
N ASP A 392 9.05 1.72 -11.74
CA ASP A 392 9.20 2.38 -13.02
C ASP A 392 9.84 3.76 -12.81
N VAL A 393 11.13 3.83 -13.09
CA VAL A 393 11.93 5.05 -12.91
C VAL A 393 11.58 6.17 -13.90
N SER A 394 10.79 5.89 -14.93
CA SER A 394 10.28 6.91 -15.86
C SER A 394 9.29 7.86 -15.15
N VAL A 395 8.64 7.39 -14.09
CA VAL A 395 7.70 8.18 -13.29
C VAL A 395 8.46 8.88 -12.17
N LYS A 396 8.60 10.20 -12.26
CA LYS A 396 9.25 11.00 -11.22
C LYS A 396 8.47 10.89 -9.90
N GLY A 397 9.16 10.51 -8.82
CA GLY A 397 8.56 10.28 -7.52
C GLY A 397 8.06 8.84 -7.31
N SER A 398 8.24 7.94 -8.29
CA SER A 398 8.03 6.51 -8.07
C SER A 398 9.09 5.93 -7.13
N GLY A 399 8.74 4.88 -6.43
CA GLY A 399 9.62 4.26 -5.46
C GLY A 399 9.00 3.05 -4.78
N MET A 400 9.61 2.67 -3.69
CA MET A 400 9.14 1.60 -2.81
C MET A 400 8.87 2.18 -1.43
N ILE A 401 7.81 1.71 -0.77
CA ILE A 401 7.40 2.13 0.56
C ILE A 401 7.13 0.94 1.47
N TYR A 402 7.50 1.07 2.73
CA TYR A 402 7.16 0.14 3.80
C TYR A 402 6.73 0.91 5.04
N VAL A 403 5.62 0.50 5.65
CA VAL A 403 5.13 1.04 6.92
C VAL A 403 5.07 -0.09 7.94
N GLU A 404 5.79 0.04 9.02
CA GLU A 404 5.80 -0.94 10.10
C GLU A 404 4.40 -1.09 10.72
N GLY A 405 3.98 -2.33 10.95
CA GLY A 405 2.65 -2.62 11.49
C GLY A 405 1.49 -2.49 10.50
N SER A 406 1.76 -2.28 9.21
CA SER A 406 0.74 -2.31 8.14
C SER A 406 0.19 -3.71 7.84
N GLY A 407 0.88 -4.77 8.31
CA GLY A 407 0.60 -6.16 7.97
C GLY A 407 1.30 -6.63 6.69
N GLU A 408 2.04 -5.76 6.01
CA GLU A 408 2.85 -6.11 4.84
C GLU A 408 4.19 -6.71 5.28
N SER A 409 4.65 -7.75 4.59
CA SER A 409 5.93 -8.40 4.89
C SER A 409 7.12 -7.73 4.21
N GLN A 410 6.88 -7.03 3.09
CA GLN A 410 7.89 -6.43 2.25
C GLN A 410 7.46 -5.04 1.76
N ALA A 411 8.44 -4.24 1.34
CA ALA A 411 8.16 -2.96 0.70
C ALA A 411 7.46 -3.17 -0.64
N LYS A 412 6.50 -2.29 -0.94
CA LYS A 412 5.69 -2.32 -2.14
C LYS A 412 5.93 -1.10 -3.03
N TYR A 413 5.54 -1.22 -4.30
CA TYR A 413 5.54 -0.08 -5.22
C TYR A 413 4.64 1.04 -4.72
N TRP A 414 5.11 2.26 -4.87
CA TRP A 414 4.39 3.45 -4.47
C TRP A 414 4.89 4.67 -5.27
N GLU A 415 4.02 5.63 -5.45
CA GLU A 415 4.39 6.93 -5.99
C GLU A 415 4.12 8.01 -4.95
N SER A 416 5.14 8.84 -4.71
CA SER A 416 5.01 9.97 -3.77
C SER A 416 3.90 10.91 -4.21
N PRO A 417 3.22 11.61 -3.29
CA PRO A 417 2.23 12.61 -3.62
C PRO A 417 2.70 13.56 -4.71
N PHE A 418 1.84 13.82 -5.67
CA PHE A 418 2.16 14.69 -6.80
C PHE A 418 1.82 16.12 -6.47
N ILE A 419 2.80 17.01 -6.56
CA ILE A 419 2.63 18.45 -6.46
C ILE A 419 2.90 19.05 -7.83
N ASP A 420 1.90 19.67 -8.45
CA ASP A 420 2.09 20.44 -9.66
C ASP A 420 2.68 21.81 -9.29
N THR A 421 3.99 21.90 -9.34
CA THR A 421 4.74 23.13 -8.97
C THR A 421 4.41 24.34 -9.85
N THR A 422 3.67 24.17 -10.94
CA THR A 422 3.20 25.29 -11.77
C THR A 422 1.91 25.93 -11.24
N LYS A 423 1.17 25.18 -10.39
CA LYS A 423 -0.12 25.58 -9.82
C LYS A 423 -0.15 25.63 -8.29
N PHE A 424 0.89 25.12 -7.66
CA PHE A 424 1.01 25.00 -6.21
C PHE A 424 2.24 25.75 -5.74
N ASP A 425 2.03 26.89 -5.09
CA ASP A 425 3.10 27.61 -4.39
C ASP A 425 3.28 27.00 -3.00
N PHE A 426 4.41 26.28 -2.84
CA PHE A 426 4.73 25.61 -1.58
C PHE A 426 4.89 26.59 -0.42
N ILE A 427 5.52 27.76 -0.66
CA ILE A 427 5.76 28.76 0.39
C ILE A 427 4.44 29.40 0.84
N GLU A 428 3.59 29.76 -0.12
CA GLU A 428 2.27 30.29 0.21
C GLU A 428 1.47 29.31 1.05
N GLU A 429 1.46 28.01 0.65
CA GLU A 429 0.75 26.99 1.40
C GLU A 429 1.37 26.75 2.80
N LEU A 430 2.70 26.70 2.90
CA LEU A 430 3.41 26.53 4.16
C LEU A 430 3.06 27.64 5.17
N LEU A 431 3.03 28.88 4.71
CA LEU A 431 2.75 30.05 5.55
C LEU A 431 1.32 30.07 6.09
N LYS A 432 0.35 29.43 5.42
CA LYS A 432 -1.03 29.27 5.96
C LYS A 432 -1.06 28.49 7.26
N TYR A 433 -0.11 27.56 7.44
CA TYR A 433 -0.03 26.68 8.61
C TYR A 433 1.03 27.14 9.64
N LYS A 434 1.77 28.23 9.35
CA LYS A 434 2.69 28.81 10.32
C LYS A 434 1.88 29.40 11.49
N THR A 435 1.89 28.74 12.64
CA THR A 435 1.30 29.27 13.89
C THR A 435 2.27 30.23 14.54
N ALA A 436 1.76 31.26 15.25
CA ALA A 436 2.59 32.15 16.03
C ALA A 436 3.32 31.34 17.12
N ASP A 437 4.62 31.54 17.20
CA ASP A 437 5.58 30.76 17.97
C ASP A 437 5.19 30.48 19.42
N LYS A 438 4.80 29.23 19.70
CA LYS A 438 5.04 28.59 20.99
C LYS A 438 5.83 27.31 20.71
N TYR A 439 7.13 27.40 20.85
CA TYR A 439 8.09 26.33 20.53
C TYR A 439 7.92 25.10 21.42
N PHE A 440 7.37 25.28 22.65
CA PHE A 440 7.34 24.24 23.66
C PHE A 440 6.03 24.28 24.45
N SER A 441 5.60 23.13 24.95
CA SER A 441 4.53 23.01 25.95
C SER A 441 4.81 23.95 27.15
N GLU A 442 3.91 24.90 27.40
CA GLU A 442 3.92 25.67 28.66
C GLU A 442 3.71 24.75 29.86
#